data_803ca911da99e7b59bce5b52b4fc6fd8
#
_entry.id   803ca911da99e7b59bce5b52b4fc6fd8
#
_cell.length_a   1.000
_cell.length_b   1.000
_cell.length_c   1.000
_cell.angle_alpha   90.00
_cell.angle_beta   90.00
_cell.angle_gamma   90.00
#
_symmetry.space_group_name_H-M   'P 1'
#
loop_
_entity.id
_entity.type
_entity.pdbx_description
1 polymer ?
#
loop_
_entity_poly.entity_id
_entity_poly.type
_entity_poly.pdbx_seq_one_letter_code
_entity_poly.pdbx_strand_id
1 'polypeptide(L)'
;MKGIVVTTDLEIRIEEFSDPLYKTVGSAVGGYIEHVKPARLRHPYCMIVNEEGRLLDLPLNYVGSYFYGTDQHGEPIVGNIVIMKDGYRGGEPDIVGLNDVEAEQIKDVIIDLIEPLHRQPKGEST
;
A
#
# COMPACT_ATOMS: atom_id res chain seq x y z
N MET A 1 1.67 -15.02 -4.59
CA MET A 1 0.76 -13.92 -4.97
C MET A 1 1.52 -12.61 -4.98
N LYS A 2 1.39 -11.89 -6.07
CA LYS A 2 2.14 -10.65 -6.26
C LYS A 2 1.45 -9.48 -5.58
N GLY A 3 2.22 -8.65 -4.88
CA GLY A 3 1.72 -7.41 -4.31
C GLY A 3 2.76 -6.31 -4.44
N ILE A 4 2.33 -5.08 -4.22
CA ILE A 4 3.24 -3.93 -4.27
C ILE A 4 3.42 -3.42 -2.84
N VAL A 5 4.65 -3.44 -2.36
CA VAL A 5 5.02 -2.86 -1.07
C VAL A 5 5.42 -1.41 -1.29
N VAL A 6 4.82 -0.50 -0.53
CA VAL A 6 5.24 0.90 -0.53
C VAL A 6 5.66 1.25 0.89
N THR A 7 6.90 1.65 1.05
CA THR A 7 7.44 1.95 2.38
C THR A 7 7.17 3.39 2.79
N THR A 8 7.38 3.67 4.06
CA THR A 8 7.27 5.03 4.57
C THR A 8 8.35 5.95 4.01
N ASP A 9 9.41 5.36 3.45
CA ASP A 9 10.50 6.10 2.78
C ASP A 9 10.24 6.28 1.29
N LEU A 10 9.04 5.95 0.82
CA LEU A 10 8.65 6.08 -0.59
C LEU A 10 9.36 5.10 -1.53
N GLU A 11 9.83 3.97 -1.00
CA GLU A 11 10.35 2.90 -1.83
C GLU A 11 9.21 2.01 -2.30
N ILE A 12 9.33 1.53 -3.52
CA ILE A 12 8.30 0.68 -4.14
C ILE A 12 8.95 -0.64 -4.52
N ARG A 13 8.35 -1.75 -4.07
CA ARG A 13 8.81 -3.09 -4.44
C ARG A 13 7.64 -3.95 -4.88
N ILE A 14 7.81 -4.69 -5.97
CA ILE A 14 6.86 -5.74 -6.34
C ILE A 14 7.40 -7.02 -5.71
N GLU A 15 6.61 -7.63 -4.84
CA GLU A 15 7.03 -8.84 -4.11
C GLU A 15 6.05 -9.98 -4.33
N GLU A 16 6.60 -11.21 -4.27
CA GLU A 16 5.79 -12.42 -4.24
C GLU A 16 5.52 -12.80 -2.80
N PHE A 17 4.24 -13.03 -2.48
CA PHE A 17 3.84 -13.44 -1.14
C PHE A 17 3.28 -14.84 -1.19
N SER A 18 3.82 -15.72 -0.36
CA SER A 18 3.32 -17.10 -0.23
C SER A 18 2.24 -17.17 0.83
N ASP A 19 1.44 -18.22 0.79
CA ASP A 19 0.48 -18.47 1.86
C ASP A 19 1.19 -18.98 3.11
N PRO A 20 0.66 -18.70 4.29
CA PRO A 20 -0.55 -17.88 4.53
C PRO A 20 -0.23 -16.39 4.48
N LEU A 21 -1.10 -15.63 3.86
CA LEU A 21 -0.87 -14.19 3.64
C LEU A 21 -0.75 -13.40 4.94
N TYR A 22 -1.49 -13.80 6.00
CA TYR A 22 -1.37 -13.07 7.27
C TYR A 22 0.07 -13.06 7.78
N LYS A 23 0.86 -14.06 7.40
CA LYS A 23 2.23 -14.19 7.84
C LYS A 23 3.19 -13.44 6.92
N THR A 24 3.06 -13.67 5.62
CA THR A 24 4.00 -13.11 4.64
C THR A 24 3.74 -11.62 4.41
N VAL A 25 2.48 -11.23 4.23
CA VAL A 25 2.13 -9.81 4.10
C VAL A 25 2.29 -9.13 5.46
N GLY A 26 1.98 -9.83 6.55
CA GLY A 26 2.20 -9.31 7.89
C GLY A 26 3.64 -8.92 8.13
N SER A 27 4.60 -9.71 7.65
CA SER A 27 6.03 -9.35 7.74
C SER A 27 6.32 -8.04 7.01
N ALA A 28 5.70 -7.84 5.86
CA ALA A 28 5.94 -6.62 5.06
C ALA A 28 5.41 -5.37 5.76
N VAL A 29 4.28 -5.46 6.45
CA VAL A 29 3.69 -4.31 7.15
C VAL A 29 4.12 -4.23 8.62
N GLY A 30 4.81 -5.24 9.12
CA GLY A 30 5.38 -5.22 10.46
C GLY A 30 4.47 -5.71 11.58
N GLY A 31 3.43 -6.47 11.28
CA GLY A 31 2.52 -6.99 12.30
C GLY A 31 1.24 -7.55 11.74
N TYR A 32 0.18 -7.48 12.54
CA TYR A 32 -1.13 -7.95 12.12
C TYR A 32 -1.64 -7.10 10.96
N ILE A 33 -2.31 -7.76 10.00
CA ILE A 33 -2.78 -7.08 8.79
C ILE A 33 -4.22 -6.60 8.96
N GLU A 34 -4.48 -5.46 8.35
CA GLU A 34 -5.82 -4.91 8.23
C GLU A 34 -6.09 -4.60 6.77
N HIS A 35 -7.24 -5.06 6.27
CA HIS A 35 -7.69 -4.79 4.92
C HIS A 35 -8.39 -3.43 4.89
N VAL A 36 -7.98 -2.58 3.96
CA VAL A 36 -8.52 -1.22 3.82
C VAL A 36 -8.92 -0.99 2.37
N LYS A 37 -10.05 -0.32 2.18
CA LYS A 37 -10.49 0.08 0.85
C LYS A 37 -9.87 1.42 0.50
N PRO A 38 -9.07 1.49 -0.59
CA PRO A 38 -8.49 2.75 -1.02
C PRO A 38 -9.54 3.57 -1.77
N ALA A 39 -9.77 4.80 -1.33
CA ALA A 39 -10.73 5.68 -1.97
C ALA A 39 -10.29 6.12 -3.38
N ARG A 40 -8.97 6.16 -3.59
CA ARG A 40 -8.40 6.64 -4.85
C ARG A 40 -7.80 5.56 -5.73
N LEU A 41 -8.11 4.30 -5.46
CA LEU A 41 -7.85 3.19 -6.36
C LEU A 41 -9.17 2.51 -6.63
N ARG A 42 -9.44 2.22 -7.90
CA ARG A 42 -10.71 1.59 -8.28
C ARG A 42 -10.76 0.13 -7.84
N HIS A 43 -11.96 -0.36 -7.68
CA HIS A 43 -12.19 -1.79 -7.49
C HIS A 43 -11.53 -2.57 -8.64
N PRO A 44 -10.86 -3.70 -8.41
CA PRO A 44 -10.87 -4.48 -7.17
C PRO A 44 -9.65 -4.30 -6.26
N TYR A 45 -8.88 -3.25 -6.43
CA TYR A 45 -7.67 -3.06 -5.65
C TYR A 45 -7.98 -2.84 -4.18
N CYS A 46 -7.14 -3.39 -3.32
CA CYS A 46 -7.22 -3.20 -1.88
C CYS A 46 -5.85 -2.86 -1.32
N MET A 47 -5.85 -2.34 -0.11
CA MET A 47 -4.63 -1.93 0.56
C MET A 47 -4.55 -2.64 1.89
N ILE A 48 -3.39 -3.21 2.19
CA ILE A 48 -3.16 -3.95 3.43
C ILE A 48 -2.22 -3.12 4.28
N VAL A 49 -2.61 -2.88 5.52
CA VAL A 49 -1.86 -2.03 6.43
C VAL A 49 -1.63 -2.78 7.74
N ASN A 50 -0.79 -2.21 8.60
CA ASN A 50 -0.58 -2.74 9.96
C ASN A 50 -1.78 -2.32 10.82
N GLU A 51 -2.49 -3.30 11.36
CA GLU A 51 -3.66 -3.05 12.19
C GLU A 51 -3.35 -2.19 13.42
N GLU A 52 -2.14 -2.32 13.95
CA GLU A 52 -1.71 -1.61 15.16
C GLU A 52 -0.73 -0.49 14.88
N GLY A 53 -0.64 -0.05 13.63
CA GLY A 53 0.37 0.94 13.23
C GLY A 53 0.35 2.20 14.08
N ARG A 54 -0.83 2.72 14.42
CA ARG A 54 -0.95 3.93 15.23
C ARG A 54 -0.55 3.68 16.67
N LEU A 55 -0.88 2.53 17.21
CA LEU A 55 -0.46 2.15 18.56
C LEU A 55 1.06 1.99 18.64
N LEU A 56 1.67 1.53 17.57
CA LEU A 56 3.11 1.34 17.48
C LEU A 56 3.85 2.63 17.09
N ASP A 57 3.09 3.70 16.85
CA ASP A 57 3.64 5.00 16.46
C ASP A 57 4.52 4.90 15.22
N LEU A 58 4.06 4.14 14.22
CA LEU A 58 4.79 4.00 12.97
C LEU A 58 4.76 5.29 12.16
N PRO A 59 5.77 5.54 11.32
CA PRO A 59 5.81 6.76 10.51
C PRO A 59 4.66 6.83 9.51
N LEU A 60 4.29 8.03 9.13
CA LEU A 60 3.27 8.28 8.11
C LEU A 60 3.66 7.65 6.78
N ASN A 61 2.72 7.01 6.11
CA ASN A 61 2.88 6.55 4.75
C ASN A 61 2.13 7.53 3.83
N TYR A 62 2.88 8.33 3.09
CA TYR A 62 2.30 9.35 2.23
C TYR A 62 1.40 8.74 1.15
N VAL A 63 1.90 7.70 0.47
CA VAL A 63 1.17 7.05 -0.62
C VAL A 63 -0.09 6.38 -0.09
N GLY A 64 0.03 5.66 1.02
CA GLY A 64 -1.12 4.99 1.64
C GLY A 64 -2.18 5.99 2.06
N SER A 65 -1.76 7.10 2.66
CA SER A 65 -2.69 8.15 3.10
C SER A 65 -3.39 8.80 1.90
N TYR A 66 -2.68 9.03 0.82
CA TYR A 66 -3.28 9.57 -0.40
C TYR A 66 -4.35 8.62 -0.95
N PHE A 67 -4.02 7.34 -1.09
CA PHE A 67 -4.98 6.37 -1.61
C PHE A 67 -6.18 6.19 -0.70
N TYR A 68 -5.96 6.26 0.61
CA TYR A 68 -7.03 6.11 1.59
C TYR A 68 -7.95 7.33 1.63
N GLY A 69 -7.48 8.48 1.18
CA GLY A 69 -8.26 9.71 1.21
C GLY A 69 -8.17 10.44 2.54
N THR A 70 -7.03 10.35 3.20
CA THR A 70 -6.82 10.97 4.52
C THR A 70 -7.16 12.46 4.54
N ASP A 71 -6.90 13.16 3.44
CA ASP A 71 -7.21 14.59 3.33
C ASP A 71 -8.71 14.88 3.42
N GLN A 72 -9.57 13.86 3.23
CA GLN A 72 -11.01 14.02 3.31
C GLN A 72 -11.56 13.73 4.72
N HIS A 73 -10.91 12.86 5.49
CA HIS A 73 -11.46 12.43 6.79
C HIS A 73 -10.45 12.44 7.93
N GLY A 74 -9.18 12.74 7.64
CA GLY A 74 -8.18 12.94 8.68
C GLY A 74 -7.54 11.69 9.26
N GLU A 75 -7.94 10.49 8.85
CA GLU A 75 -7.37 9.25 9.35
C GLU A 75 -6.11 8.91 8.54
N PRO A 76 -4.90 8.99 9.14
CA PRO A 76 -3.68 8.71 8.37
C PRO A 76 -3.41 7.22 8.25
N ILE A 77 -2.70 6.85 7.19
CA ILE A 77 -2.13 5.53 7.05
C ILE A 77 -0.67 5.61 7.47
N VAL A 78 -0.26 4.73 8.37
CA VAL A 78 1.10 4.72 8.92
C VAL A 78 1.71 3.35 8.70
N GLY A 79 3.04 3.31 8.61
CA GLY A 79 3.78 2.08 8.35
C GLY A 79 3.79 1.71 6.87
N ASN A 80 4.49 0.62 6.55
CA ASN A 80 4.53 0.11 5.19
C ASN A 80 3.17 -0.46 4.79
N ILE A 81 2.83 -0.35 3.53
CA ILE A 81 1.57 -0.88 2.99
C ILE A 81 1.85 -1.87 1.87
N VAL A 82 0.87 -2.73 1.60
CA VAL A 82 0.90 -3.65 0.46
C VAL A 82 -0.39 -3.47 -0.33
N ILE A 83 -0.27 -3.29 -1.64
CA ILE A 83 -1.43 -3.19 -2.52
C ILE A 83 -1.62 -4.54 -3.22
N MET A 84 -2.81 -5.09 -3.12
CA MET A 84 -3.22 -6.35 -3.72
C MET A 84 -4.63 -6.18 -4.29
N LYS A 85 -5.37 -7.26 -4.45
CA LYS A 85 -6.73 -7.22 -4.99
C LYS A 85 -7.71 -7.97 -4.10
N ASP A 86 -8.95 -7.53 -4.12
CA ASP A 86 -10.06 -8.32 -3.63
C ASP A 86 -10.44 -9.35 -4.69
N GLY A 87 -10.70 -10.57 -4.27
CA GLY A 87 -11.10 -11.65 -5.16
C GLY A 87 -11.73 -12.78 -4.38
N TYR A 88 -11.60 -13.99 -4.91
CA TYR A 88 -12.18 -15.17 -4.30
C TYR A 88 -11.15 -16.29 -4.31
N ARG A 89 -11.16 -17.09 -3.23
CA ARG A 89 -10.33 -18.27 -3.11
C ARG A 89 -11.19 -19.36 -2.51
N GLY A 90 -11.32 -20.48 -3.24
CA GLY A 90 -12.18 -21.58 -2.79
C GLY A 90 -13.63 -21.16 -2.62
N GLY A 91 -14.12 -20.20 -3.42
CA GLY A 91 -15.48 -19.72 -3.35
C GLY A 91 -15.75 -18.68 -2.29
N GLU A 92 -14.74 -18.29 -1.51
CA GLU A 92 -14.88 -17.30 -0.45
C GLU A 92 -14.17 -16.01 -0.81
N PRO A 93 -14.70 -14.84 -0.41
CA PRO A 93 -13.99 -13.58 -0.59
C PRO A 93 -12.64 -13.62 0.11
N ASP A 94 -11.61 -13.15 -0.56
CA ASP A 94 -10.25 -13.18 -0.02
C ASP A 94 -9.41 -12.14 -0.74
N ILE A 95 -8.21 -11.91 -0.19
CA ILE A 95 -7.19 -11.12 -0.84
C ILE A 95 -6.47 -12.02 -1.85
N VAL A 96 -6.29 -11.52 -3.07
CA VAL A 96 -5.57 -12.24 -4.12
C VAL A 96 -4.48 -11.36 -4.70
N GLY A 97 -3.54 -11.99 -5.41
CA GLY A 97 -2.40 -11.27 -5.98
C GLY A 97 -2.75 -10.49 -7.23
N LEU A 98 -1.88 -9.56 -7.57
CA LEU A 98 -1.92 -8.81 -8.82
C LEU A 98 -1.30 -9.67 -9.93
N ASN A 99 -1.76 -9.50 -11.16
CA ASN A 99 -1.02 -10.03 -12.30
C ASN A 99 0.08 -9.02 -12.69
N ASP A 100 0.94 -9.41 -13.65
CA ASP A 100 2.08 -8.57 -14.03
C ASP A 100 1.66 -7.21 -14.58
N VAL A 101 0.60 -7.18 -15.38
CA VAL A 101 0.11 -5.93 -15.97
C VAL A 101 -0.42 -5.01 -14.88
N GLU A 102 -1.22 -5.56 -13.98
CA GLU A 102 -1.78 -4.79 -12.87
C GLU A 102 -0.68 -4.22 -11.97
N ALA A 103 0.32 -5.04 -11.66
CA ALA A 103 1.42 -4.60 -10.82
C ALA A 103 2.18 -3.44 -11.46
N GLU A 104 2.46 -3.51 -12.77
CA GLU A 104 3.15 -2.42 -13.45
C GLU A 104 2.30 -1.17 -13.55
N GLN A 105 1.00 -1.31 -13.80
CA GLN A 105 0.10 -0.16 -13.87
C GLN A 105 0.01 0.58 -12.53
N ILE A 106 -0.15 -0.17 -11.46
CA ILE A 106 -0.21 0.43 -10.12
C ILE A 106 1.13 1.06 -9.75
N LYS A 107 2.22 0.38 -10.08
CA LYS A 107 3.55 0.93 -9.83
C LYS A 107 3.72 2.27 -10.54
N ASP A 108 3.28 2.37 -11.79
CA ASP A 108 3.39 3.62 -12.55
C ASP A 108 2.56 4.74 -11.91
N VAL A 109 1.36 4.42 -11.42
CA VAL A 109 0.53 5.40 -10.71
C VAL A 109 1.27 5.91 -9.48
N ILE A 110 1.91 5.01 -8.72
CA ILE A 110 2.62 5.39 -7.51
C ILE A 110 3.85 6.24 -7.85
N ILE A 111 4.59 5.85 -8.89
CA ILE A 111 5.76 6.63 -9.34
C ILE A 111 5.34 8.05 -9.69
N ASP A 112 4.25 8.21 -10.45
CA ASP A 112 3.75 9.52 -10.82
C ASP A 112 3.35 10.33 -9.58
N LEU A 113 2.85 9.67 -8.56
CA LEU A 113 2.45 10.33 -7.34
C LEU A 113 3.66 10.83 -6.53
N ILE A 114 4.73 10.03 -6.46
CA ILE A 114 5.87 10.38 -5.61
C ILE A 114 6.97 11.15 -6.34
N GLU A 115 7.01 11.11 -7.65
CA GLU A 115 8.06 11.78 -8.42
C GLU A 115 8.18 13.27 -8.12
N PRO A 116 7.08 14.04 -8.05
CA PRO A 116 7.19 15.45 -7.69
C PRO A 116 7.85 15.69 -6.34
N LEU A 117 7.70 14.75 -5.40
CA LEU A 117 8.32 14.86 -4.09
C LEU A 117 9.83 14.66 -4.19
N HIS A 118 10.27 13.74 -5.04
CA HIS A 118 11.70 13.49 -5.25
C HIS A 118 12.36 14.63 -6.02
N ARG A 119 11.60 15.33 -6.84
CA ARG A 119 12.11 16.46 -7.61
C ARG A 119 11.93 17.78 -6.89
N GLN A 120 11.57 17.73 -5.61
CA GLN A 120 11.44 18.92 -4.81
C GLN A 120 12.74 19.71 -4.93
N PRO A 121 12.70 20.88 -5.49
CA PRO A 121 13.96 21.59 -5.78
C PRO A 121 14.52 22.18 -4.51
N LYS A 122 15.67 21.73 -4.16
CA LYS A 122 16.34 22.27 -3.00
C LYS A 122 16.77 23.69 -3.20
N GLY A 123 17.10 24.02 -4.43
CA GLY A 123 17.54 25.35 -4.74
C GLY A 123 16.50 26.40 -4.54
N GLU A 124 15.27 26.03 -4.60
CA GLU A 124 14.21 27.00 -4.38
C GLU A 124 14.04 27.35 -2.96
N SER A 125 14.65 26.63 -2.09
CA SER A 125 14.64 27.01 -0.70
C SER A 125 15.51 28.22 -0.46
N THR A 126 16.27 28.58 -1.42
CA THR A 126 17.09 29.77 -1.30
C THR A 126 16.29 31.02 -1.46
#